data_04f6625d5de6fe5d9d863db16870e8da
#
_entry.id   04f6625d5de6fe5d9d863db16870e8da
#
_cell.length_a   1.000
_cell.length_b   1.000
_cell.length_c   1.000
_cell.angle_alpha   90.00
_cell.angle_beta   90.00
_cell.angle_gamma   90.00
#
_symmetry.space_group_name_H-M   'P 1'
#
loop_
_entity.id
_entity.type
_entity.pdbx_description
1 polymer ?
#
loop_
_entity_poly.entity_id
_entity_poly.type
_entity_poly.pdbx_seq_one_letter_code
_entity_poly.pdbx_strand_id
1 'polypeptide(L)'
;HFVSFPYDLKMSEIKLTSSDARFVVREYDGKSRADKGVGESWRQLSDEEILKANTGYIIQFNSGDGMADAFTTKTGDMKALFNRASVTIPLNTYASDNAMNANWNFVGNPYPAYYSVERLFADGLDATVTVWSPDLNNYEYYTQEDKDVYLAPLTAFFVQTKTSNLVFNPEGRVAALPGETQAASALRSADNRRVVNLLLAGEKASDRTRVVFNEEASMEYEIGLDAAKFSSPN
;
A
#
# COMPACT_ATOMS: atom_id res chain seq x y z
N HIS A 1 4.65 2.70 -10.02
CA HIS A 1 4.21 1.43 -9.46
C HIS A 1 4.56 1.37 -7.98
N PHE A 2 3.62 0.93 -7.16
CA PHE A 2 3.81 0.67 -5.74
C PHE A 2 4.13 -0.81 -5.57
N VAL A 3 5.37 -1.08 -5.14
CA VAL A 3 5.90 -2.44 -5.11
C VAL A 3 6.59 -2.73 -3.78
N SER A 4 6.65 -3.99 -3.43
CA SER A 4 7.45 -4.52 -2.34
C SER A 4 8.06 -5.86 -2.75
N PHE A 5 9.17 -6.21 -2.14
CA PHE A 5 9.83 -7.48 -2.39
C PHE A 5 9.89 -8.29 -1.10
N PRO A 6 9.68 -9.61 -1.16
CA PRO A 6 9.76 -10.49 0.01
C PRO A 6 11.21 -10.82 0.42
N TYR A 7 12.19 -10.17 -0.19
CA TYR A 7 13.62 -10.34 0.04
C TYR A 7 14.36 -9.03 -0.18
N ASP A 8 15.55 -8.90 0.39
CA ASP A 8 16.44 -7.77 0.13
C ASP A 8 16.90 -7.78 -1.33
N LEU A 9 16.76 -6.64 -2.01
CA LEU A 9 17.10 -6.48 -3.44
C LEU A 9 18.04 -5.28 -3.61
N LYS A 10 19.20 -5.50 -4.22
CA LYS A 10 20.09 -4.39 -4.59
C LYS A 10 19.51 -3.62 -5.76
N MET A 11 19.63 -2.30 -5.76
CA MET A 11 19.22 -1.44 -6.88
C MET A 11 19.85 -1.92 -8.20
N SER A 12 21.12 -2.33 -8.19
CA SER A 12 21.86 -2.85 -9.36
C SER A 12 21.31 -4.18 -9.92
N GLU A 13 20.48 -4.92 -9.18
CA GLU A 13 19.84 -6.16 -9.62
C GLU A 13 18.53 -5.91 -10.41
N ILE A 14 17.98 -4.70 -10.36
CA ILE A 14 16.81 -4.32 -11.15
C ILE A 14 17.24 -4.08 -12.59
N LYS A 15 16.64 -4.84 -13.51
CA LYS A 15 16.92 -4.73 -14.95
C LYS A 15 15.60 -4.40 -15.67
N LEU A 16 15.63 -3.37 -16.50
CA LEU A 16 14.50 -3.02 -17.35
C LEU A 16 14.50 -3.86 -18.64
N THR A 17 13.33 -4.03 -19.22
CA THR A 17 13.16 -4.76 -20.50
C THR A 17 13.73 -3.99 -21.69
N SER A 18 13.76 -2.65 -21.61
CA SER A 18 14.38 -1.79 -22.62
C SER A 18 15.71 -1.22 -22.12
N SER A 19 16.74 -1.26 -22.97
CA SER A 19 18.07 -0.70 -22.67
C SER A 19 18.08 0.81 -22.50
N ASP A 20 17.12 1.50 -23.15
CA ASP A 20 17.05 2.96 -23.17
C ASP A 20 16.15 3.51 -22.05
N ALA A 21 15.41 2.64 -21.41
CA ALA A 21 14.56 3.02 -20.31
C ALA A 21 15.41 3.39 -19.07
N ARG A 22 14.88 4.34 -18.30
CA ARG A 22 15.44 4.76 -17.01
C ARG A 22 14.36 4.57 -15.94
N PHE A 23 14.78 4.36 -14.72
CA PHE A 23 13.88 4.29 -13.59
C PHE A 23 14.44 5.00 -12.37
N VAL A 24 13.55 5.35 -11.48
CA VAL A 24 13.85 5.93 -10.17
C VAL A 24 13.07 5.15 -9.12
N VAL A 25 13.74 4.83 -8.02
CA VAL A 25 13.11 4.21 -6.86
C VAL A 25 13.09 5.21 -5.71
N ARG A 26 11.93 5.33 -5.06
CA ARG A 26 11.77 6.15 -3.88
C ARG A 26 11.29 5.30 -2.71
N GLU A 27 11.90 5.56 -1.57
CA GLU A 27 11.54 5.04 -0.26
C GLU A 27 10.70 6.07 0.50
N TYR A 28 9.77 5.58 1.28
CA TYR A 28 8.94 6.43 2.13
C TYR A 28 9.61 6.65 3.49
N ASP A 29 9.69 7.90 3.91
CA ASP A 29 10.21 8.32 5.21
C ASP A 29 9.08 8.81 6.11
N GLY A 30 8.52 7.89 6.91
CA GLY A 30 7.46 8.19 7.85
C GLY A 30 7.88 9.15 8.97
N LYS A 31 9.18 9.17 9.34
CA LYS A 31 9.68 10.12 10.31
C LYS A 31 9.69 11.53 9.74
N SER A 32 10.20 11.69 8.53
CA SER A 32 10.20 13.01 7.86
C SER A 32 8.78 13.53 7.66
N ARG A 33 7.81 12.63 7.35
CA ARG A 33 6.40 13.02 7.32
C ARG A 33 5.89 13.54 8.66
N ALA A 34 6.20 12.84 9.75
CA ALA A 34 5.78 13.24 11.08
C ALA A 34 6.35 14.61 11.48
N ASP A 35 7.61 14.86 11.14
CA ASP A 35 8.34 16.08 11.51
C ASP A 35 8.01 17.27 10.58
N LYS A 36 7.82 17.04 9.27
CA LYS A 36 7.78 18.10 8.24
C LYS A 36 6.51 18.11 7.39
N GLY A 37 5.69 17.06 7.48
CA GLY A 37 4.48 16.91 6.68
C GLY A 37 4.68 16.14 5.37
N VAL A 38 3.60 16.07 4.58
CA VAL A 38 3.49 15.17 3.41
C VAL A 38 4.55 15.44 2.33
N GLY A 39 4.92 16.69 2.09
CA GLY A 39 5.82 17.07 0.99
C GLY A 39 7.24 16.54 1.10
N GLU A 40 7.69 16.20 2.29
CA GLU A 40 9.07 15.79 2.59
C GLU A 40 9.21 14.28 2.89
N SER A 41 8.19 13.49 2.56
CA SER A 41 8.11 12.09 2.99
C SER A 41 8.71 11.08 2.01
N TRP A 42 9.36 11.53 0.94
CA TRP A 42 9.93 10.65 -0.07
C TRP A 42 11.42 10.91 -0.27
N ARG A 43 12.21 9.85 -0.27
CA ARG A 43 13.65 9.88 -0.54
C ARG A 43 13.96 9.01 -1.76
N GLN A 44 14.71 9.54 -2.71
CA GLN A 44 15.22 8.75 -3.82
C GLN A 44 16.40 7.88 -3.37
N LEU A 45 16.38 6.61 -3.78
CA LEU A 45 17.49 5.69 -3.57
C LEU A 45 18.60 5.88 -4.60
N SER A 46 19.84 5.68 -4.17
CA SER A 46 21.02 5.58 -5.04
C SER A 46 21.21 4.15 -5.56
N ASP A 47 22.01 3.99 -6.62
CA ASP A 47 22.25 2.70 -7.28
C ASP A 47 22.96 1.65 -6.37
N GLU A 48 23.58 2.10 -5.29
CA GLU A 48 24.31 1.24 -4.35
C GLU A 48 23.43 0.74 -3.20
N GLU A 49 22.24 1.32 -3.04
CA GLU A 49 21.36 1.00 -1.93
C GLU A 49 20.62 -0.33 -2.13
N ILE A 50 20.08 -0.82 -1.01
CA ILE A 50 19.35 -2.07 -0.94
C ILE A 50 17.91 -1.78 -0.58
N LEU A 51 16.98 -2.22 -1.42
CA LEU A 51 15.56 -2.29 -1.10
C LEU A 51 15.37 -3.38 -0.06
N LYS A 52 14.85 -3.02 1.10
CA LYS A 52 14.62 -3.96 2.20
C LYS A 52 13.38 -4.80 1.98
N ALA A 53 13.45 -6.07 2.38
CA ALA A 53 12.33 -6.99 2.31
C ALA A 53 11.09 -6.41 3.01
N ASN A 54 9.93 -6.60 2.40
CA ASN A 54 8.62 -6.22 2.92
C ASN A 54 8.40 -4.70 3.14
N THR A 55 9.34 -3.88 2.72
CA THR A 55 9.22 -2.41 2.69
C THR A 55 8.57 -1.99 1.38
N GLY A 56 7.71 -0.97 1.42
CA GLY A 56 7.10 -0.39 0.24
C GLY A 56 8.03 0.59 -0.48
N TYR A 57 7.99 0.55 -1.81
CA TYR A 57 8.74 1.45 -2.69
C TYR A 57 7.86 1.96 -3.82
N ILE A 58 8.16 3.16 -4.31
CA ILE A 58 7.67 3.62 -5.61
C ILE A 58 8.76 3.41 -6.64
N ILE A 59 8.43 2.69 -7.72
CA ILE A 59 9.26 2.62 -8.92
C ILE A 59 8.57 3.43 -10.02
N GLN A 60 9.26 4.44 -10.54
CA GLN A 60 8.81 5.27 -11.65
C GLN A 60 9.71 5.03 -12.85
N PHE A 61 9.10 4.74 -13.99
CA PHE A 61 9.80 4.57 -15.26
C PHE A 61 9.75 5.85 -16.07
N ASN A 62 10.79 6.07 -16.86
CA ASN A 62 10.82 7.17 -17.80
C ASN A 62 9.74 6.98 -18.89
N SER A 63 8.98 8.01 -19.18
CA SER A 63 7.86 8.03 -20.13
C SER A 63 8.30 8.42 -21.54
N GLY A 64 9.39 7.86 -22.06
CA GLY A 64 9.80 8.06 -23.46
C GLY A 64 9.26 6.97 -24.40
N ASP A 65 9.52 7.12 -25.70
CA ASP A 65 9.26 6.11 -26.74
C ASP A 65 10.14 4.87 -26.52
N GLY A 66 9.90 4.06 -25.61
CA GLY A 66 10.73 2.94 -25.17
C GLY A 66 10.51 2.63 -23.70
N MET A 67 9.30 2.92 -23.23
CA MET A 67 8.89 2.53 -21.88
C MET A 67 9.13 1.05 -21.64
N ALA A 68 9.77 0.74 -20.53
CA ALA A 68 9.82 -0.62 -20.03
C ALA A 68 8.42 -1.04 -19.58
N ASP A 69 7.85 -2.04 -20.23
CA ASP A 69 6.58 -2.64 -19.82
C ASP A 69 6.74 -3.48 -18.55
N ALA A 70 7.97 -3.84 -18.25
CA ALA A 70 8.31 -4.69 -17.11
C ALA A 70 9.75 -4.46 -16.66
N PHE A 71 10.03 -4.92 -15.45
CA PHE A 71 11.39 -5.06 -14.94
C PHE A 71 11.62 -6.48 -14.42
N THR A 72 12.85 -6.90 -14.42
CA THR A 72 13.29 -8.16 -13.81
C THR A 72 14.21 -7.87 -12.64
N THR A 73 14.26 -8.80 -11.68
CA THR A 73 15.09 -8.72 -10.51
C THR A 73 16.06 -9.92 -10.49
N LYS A 74 16.21 -10.56 -9.36
CA LYS A 74 17.06 -11.76 -9.21
C LYS A 74 16.66 -12.87 -10.18
N THR A 75 17.65 -13.61 -10.64
CA THR A 75 17.50 -14.82 -11.44
C THR A 75 17.85 -16.07 -10.62
N GLY A 76 17.36 -17.23 -11.04
CA GLY A 76 17.63 -18.51 -10.39
C GLY A 76 16.41 -19.12 -9.68
N ASP A 77 16.63 -19.96 -8.67
CA ASP A 77 15.53 -20.58 -7.93
C ASP A 77 14.87 -19.57 -6.98
N MET A 78 13.79 -18.97 -7.46
CA MET A 78 13.02 -17.96 -6.71
C MET A 78 12.16 -18.58 -5.59
N LYS A 79 11.94 -19.89 -5.59
CA LYS A 79 11.03 -20.52 -4.60
C LYS A 79 11.50 -20.35 -3.17
N ALA A 80 12.80 -20.34 -2.95
CA ALA A 80 13.39 -20.15 -1.63
C ALA A 80 13.25 -18.70 -1.12
N LEU A 81 13.01 -17.73 -2.02
CA LEU A 81 12.91 -16.32 -1.69
C LEU A 81 11.49 -15.91 -1.30
N PHE A 82 10.47 -16.71 -1.67
CA PHE A 82 9.09 -16.40 -1.35
C PHE A 82 8.69 -16.96 0.01
N ASN A 83 8.04 -16.11 0.80
CA ASN A 83 7.54 -16.48 2.12
C ASN A 83 6.42 -17.51 2.02
N ARG A 84 6.46 -18.53 2.88
CA ARG A 84 5.42 -19.55 2.99
C ARG A 84 4.86 -19.66 4.40
N ALA A 85 5.57 -19.15 5.39
CA ALA A 85 5.20 -19.07 6.79
C ALA A 85 4.60 -17.70 7.11
N SER A 86 4.21 -17.49 8.35
CA SER A 86 3.82 -16.17 8.87
C SER A 86 4.99 -15.19 8.74
N VAL A 87 4.68 -13.96 8.37
CA VAL A 87 5.63 -12.86 8.27
C VAL A 87 5.20 -11.75 9.20
N THR A 88 6.10 -11.33 10.08
CA THR A 88 5.89 -10.16 10.94
C THR A 88 6.76 -9.01 10.46
N ILE A 89 6.13 -7.90 10.12
CA ILE A 89 6.79 -6.66 9.70
C ILE A 89 6.76 -5.69 10.87
N PRO A 90 7.91 -5.25 11.40
CA PRO A 90 7.93 -4.23 12.43
C PRO A 90 7.45 -2.90 11.85
N LEU A 91 6.58 -2.21 12.60
CA LEU A 91 6.08 -0.90 12.26
C LEU A 91 6.68 0.14 13.19
N ASN A 92 6.99 1.30 12.62
CA ASN A 92 7.52 2.42 13.38
C ASN A 92 6.38 3.33 13.83
N THR A 93 6.53 3.87 15.02
CA THR A 93 5.65 4.92 15.55
C THR A 93 6.42 6.24 15.60
N TYR A 94 5.86 7.24 14.93
CA TYR A 94 6.44 8.58 14.86
C TYR A 94 5.43 9.59 15.36
N ALA A 95 5.70 10.20 16.52
CA ALA A 95 4.86 11.26 17.05
C ALA A 95 4.90 12.49 16.13
N SER A 96 3.77 13.17 16.03
CA SER A 96 3.63 14.43 15.30
C SER A 96 2.60 15.30 16.01
N ASP A 97 2.80 16.62 16.00
CA ASP A 97 1.81 17.59 16.49
C ASP A 97 0.52 17.56 15.67
N ASN A 98 0.61 17.11 14.42
CA ASN A 98 -0.54 16.85 13.58
C ASN A 98 -0.77 15.32 13.47
N ALA A 99 -1.82 14.82 14.12
CA ALA A 99 -2.17 13.40 14.15
C ALA A 99 -2.29 12.79 12.72
N MET A 100 -2.69 13.57 11.72
CA MET A 100 -2.76 13.11 10.32
C MET A 100 -1.39 12.79 9.71
N ASN A 101 -0.29 13.26 10.30
CA ASN A 101 1.07 12.99 9.85
C ASN A 101 1.77 11.91 10.66
N ALA A 102 1.21 11.52 11.82
CA ALA A 102 1.82 10.56 12.72
C ALA A 102 1.72 9.12 12.22
N ASN A 103 2.68 8.29 12.61
CA ASN A 103 2.62 6.82 12.58
C ASN A 103 2.41 6.18 11.20
N TRP A 104 2.83 6.82 10.13
CA TRP A 104 2.75 6.28 8.79
C TRP A 104 3.90 5.34 8.46
N ASN A 105 3.56 4.17 7.92
CA ASN A 105 4.48 3.18 7.40
C ASN A 105 4.08 2.80 5.97
N PHE A 106 5.07 2.54 5.12
CA PHE A 106 4.85 2.04 3.76
C PHE A 106 5.45 0.64 3.67
N VAL A 107 4.60 -0.35 3.56
CA VAL A 107 4.91 -1.77 3.67
C VAL A 107 4.34 -2.54 2.50
N GLY A 108 4.65 -3.82 2.37
CA GLY A 108 4.15 -4.62 1.27
C GLY A 108 3.61 -5.99 1.64
N ASN A 109 2.73 -6.50 0.79
CA ASN A 109 2.29 -7.87 0.84
C ASN A 109 3.49 -8.80 0.57
N PRO A 110 3.91 -9.63 1.56
CA PRO A 110 5.11 -10.46 1.44
C PRO A 110 4.89 -11.73 0.61
N TYR A 111 3.68 -11.94 0.08
CA TYR A 111 3.33 -13.17 -0.64
C TYR A 111 3.13 -12.91 -2.13
N PRO A 112 3.49 -13.86 -3.00
CA PRO A 112 3.14 -13.85 -4.41
C PRO A 112 1.69 -14.34 -4.63
N ALA A 113 0.77 -13.87 -3.78
CA ALA A 113 -0.65 -14.20 -3.78
C ALA A 113 -1.44 -12.99 -3.31
N TYR A 114 -2.71 -12.93 -3.64
CA TYR A 114 -3.62 -11.98 -3.03
C TYR A 114 -3.71 -12.22 -1.53
N TYR A 115 -3.94 -11.16 -0.76
CA TYR A 115 -4.04 -11.25 0.69
C TYR A 115 -5.25 -10.47 1.21
N SER A 116 -6.05 -11.11 2.05
CA SER A 116 -7.24 -10.49 2.65
C SER A 116 -6.84 -9.37 3.63
N VAL A 117 -7.35 -8.16 3.40
CA VAL A 117 -7.19 -7.02 4.32
C VAL A 117 -7.92 -7.29 5.64
N GLU A 118 -9.09 -7.92 5.59
CA GLU A 118 -9.83 -8.33 6.79
C GLU A 118 -8.97 -9.20 7.72
N ARG A 119 -8.11 -10.06 7.13
CA ARG A 119 -7.21 -10.92 7.92
C ARG A 119 -6.15 -10.12 8.68
N LEU A 120 -5.65 -9.03 8.12
CA LEU A 120 -4.71 -8.16 8.84
C LEU A 120 -5.33 -7.60 10.11
N PHE A 121 -6.57 -7.14 10.03
CA PHE A 121 -7.31 -6.63 11.19
C PHE A 121 -7.63 -7.73 12.19
N ALA A 122 -8.04 -8.91 11.73
CA ALA A 122 -8.28 -10.07 12.60
C ALA A 122 -7.02 -10.54 13.32
N ASP A 123 -5.85 -10.36 12.72
CA ASP A 123 -4.54 -10.66 13.31
C ASP A 123 -3.98 -9.51 14.17
N GLY A 124 -4.80 -8.49 14.48
CA GLY A 124 -4.52 -7.45 15.48
C GLY A 124 -3.99 -6.14 14.92
N LEU A 125 -4.09 -5.89 13.62
CA LEU A 125 -3.77 -4.57 13.07
C LEU A 125 -4.86 -3.56 13.50
N ASP A 126 -4.45 -2.54 14.25
CA ASP A 126 -5.25 -1.35 14.54
C ASP A 126 -4.72 -0.18 13.70
N ALA A 127 -5.32 0.02 12.54
CA ALA A 127 -4.83 0.95 11.52
C ALA A 127 -5.90 1.32 10.49
N THR A 128 -5.61 2.37 9.73
CA THR A 128 -6.19 2.58 8.40
C THR A 128 -5.21 2.04 7.35
N VAL A 129 -5.68 1.15 6.48
CA VAL A 129 -4.92 0.62 5.34
C VAL A 129 -5.24 1.47 4.10
N THR A 130 -4.20 2.01 3.46
CA THR A 130 -4.35 2.88 2.29
C THR A 130 -3.65 2.27 1.09
N VAL A 131 -4.41 1.99 0.04
CA VAL A 131 -3.96 1.33 -1.19
C VAL A 131 -4.12 2.25 -2.38
N TRP A 132 -3.14 2.26 -3.28
CA TRP A 132 -3.28 2.95 -4.56
C TRP A 132 -4.14 2.13 -5.52
N SER A 133 -5.19 2.74 -6.05
CA SER A 133 -6.06 2.17 -7.08
C SER A 133 -5.72 2.77 -8.45
N PRO A 134 -5.11 2.00 -9.36
CA PRO A 134 -4.83 2.49 -10.72
C PRO A 134 -6.09 2.86 -11.49
N ASP A 135 -7.17 2.11 -11.30
CA ASP A 135 -8.45 2.32 -12.01
C ASP A 135 -9.11 3.64 -11.63
N LEU A 136 -8.97 4.03 -10.36
CA LEU A 136 -9.51 5.30 -9.86
C LEU A 136 -8.48 6.44 -9.99
N ASN A 137 -7.23 6.12 -10.30
CA ASN A 137 -6.09 7.04 -10.25
C ASN A 137 -6.06 7.81 -8.91
N ASN A 138 -6.34 7.12 -7.82
CA ASN A 138 -6.47 7.68 -6.48
C ASN A 138 -6.23 6.62 -5.41
N TYR A 139 -6.14 7.04 -4.13
CA TYR A 139 -6.04 6.13 -2.99
C TYR A 139 -7.41 5.66 -2.52
N GLU A 140 -7.46 4.40 -2.12
CA GLU A 140 -8.57 3.78 -1.40
C GLU A 140 -8.16 3.51 0.04
N TYR A 141 -9.09 3.69 0.96
CA TYR A 141 -8.88 3.63 2.40
C TYR A 141 -9.76 2.55 3.00
N TYR A 142 -9.17 1.67 3.78
CA TYR A 142 -9.84 0.53 4.39
C TYR A 142 -9.59 0.48 5.89
N THR A 143 -10.64 0.15 6.63
CA THR A 143 -10.67 -0.02 8.07
C THR A 143 -11.09 -1.45 8.41
N GLN A 144 -11.06 -1.84 9.68
CA GLN A 144 -11.52 -3.15 10.15
C GLN A 144 -12.96 -3.51 9.76
N GLU A 145 -13.71 -2.52 9.33
CA GLU A 145 -15.11 -2.65 8.94
C GLU A 145 -15.29 -3.06 7.48
N ASP A 146 -14.23 -2.93 6.67
CA ASP A 146 -14.29 -3.26 5.25
C ASP A 146 -14.06 -4.75 5.04
N LYS A 147 -14.92 -5.36 4.20
CA LYS A 147 -14.92 -6.78 3.88
C LYS A 147 -14.58 -6.99 2.41
N ASP A 148 -14.14 -8.19 2.07
CA ASP A 148 -13.86 -8.60 0.70
C ASP A 148 -12.85 -7.69 -0.05
N VAL A 149 -11.89 -7.12 0.70
CA VAL A 149 -10.79 -6.33 0.17
C VAL A 149 -9.51 -7.18 0.15
N TYR A 150 -8.79 -7.12 -0.97
CA TYR A 150 -7.59 -7.93 -1.15
C TYR A 150 -6.42 -7.07 -1.66
N LEU A 151 -5.26 -7.25 -1.06
CA LEU A 151 -4.00 -6.71 -1.54
C LEU A 151 -3.48 -7.58 -2.68
N ALA A 152 -3.11 -6.98 -3.80
CA ALA A 152 -2.49 -7.71 -4.89
C ALA A 152 -1.12 -8.31 -4.48
N PRO A 153 -0.64 -9.34 -5.20
CA PRO A 153 0.68 -9.91 -4.96
C PRO A 153 1.79 -8.85 -4.98
N LEU A 154 2.65 -8.85 -3.96
CA LEU A 154 3.83 -7.99 -3.87
C LEU A 154 3.52 -6.48 -3.99
N THR A 155 2.27 -6.07 -3.81
CA THR A 155 1.92 -4.65 -3.81
C THR A 155 2.34 -3.97 -2.52
N ALA A 156 2.75 -2.71 -2.62
CA ALA A 156 2.97 -1.86 -1.44
C ALA A 156 1.72 -1.05 -1.12
N PHE A 157 1.53 -0.79 0.17
CA PHE A 157 0.42 -0.03 0.71
C PHE A 157 0.85 0.71 1.98
N PHE A 158 0.09 1.73 2.34
CA PHE A 158 0.33 2.48 3.56
C PHE A 158 -0.51 1.94 4.71
N VAL A 159 0.07 2.00 5.90
CA VAL A 159 -0.66 1.84 7.17
C VAL A 159 -0.36 3.02 8.08
N GLN A 160 -1.42 3.60 8.63
CA GLN A 160 -1.31 4.54 9.73
C GLN A 160 -1.82 3.86 10.99
N THR A 161 -0.93 3.58 11.95
CA THR A 161 -1.24 2.65 13.04
C THR A 161 -0.60 3.03 14.36
N LYS A 162 -1.20 2.56 15.43
CA LYS A 162 -0.63 2.57 16.79
C LYS A 162 0.04 1.24 17.14
N THR A 163 -0.15 0.18 16.34
CA THR A 163 0.49 -1.12 16.56
C THR A 163 1.94 -1.12 16.13
N SER A 164 2.78 -1.89 16.82
CA SER A 164 4.22 -1.99 16.53
C SER A 164 4.58 -3.06 15.50
N ASN A 165 3.63 -3.89 15.10
CA ASN A 165 3.86 -5.00 14.18
C ASN A 165 2.65 -5.19 13.26
N LEU A 166 2.92 -5.55 12.02
CA LEU A 166 1.96 -6.03 11.05
C LEU A 166 2.23 -7.52 10.82
N VAL A 167 1.22 -8.36 11.03
CA VAL A 167 1.34 -9.81 10.90
C VAL A 167 0.60 -10.29 9.65
N PHE A 168 1.30 -11.05 8.82
CA PHE A 168 0.74 -11.76 7.68
C PHE A 168 0.75 -13.26 7.96
N ASN A 169 -0.41 -13.83 8.21
CA ASN A 169 -0.57 -15.28 8.38
C ASN A 169 -0.88 -15.96 7.04
N PRO A 170 -0.36 -17.17 6.78
CA PRO A 170 -0.59 -17.89 5.52
C PRO A 170 -2.07 -18.09 5.15
N GLU A 171 -2.94 -18.13 6.14
CA GLU A 171 -4.39 -18.35 5.99
C GLU A 171 -5.11 -17.15 5.31
N GLY A 172 -4.50 -15.96 5.34
CA GLY A 172 -5.03 -14.78 4.66
C GLY A 172 -4.79 -14.76 3.15
N ARG A 173 -4.02 -15.73 2.62
CA ARG A 173 -3.71 -15.81 1.19
C ARG A 173 -4.86 -16.39 0.38
N VAL A 174 -5.10 -15.80 -0.78
CA VAL A 174 -6.02 -16.32 -1.79
C VAL A 174 -5.31 -16.44 -3.13
N ALA A 175 -5.53 -17.56 -3.82
CA ALA A 175 -4.85 -17.83 -5.10
C ALA A 175 -5.43 -16.98 -6.25
N ALA A 176 -6.72 -16.63 -6.16
CA ALA A 176 -7.43 -15.79 -7.11
C ALA A 176 -8.50 -14.98 -6.37
N LEU A 177 -8.85 -13.82 -6.90
CA LEU A 177 -9.93 -13.01 -6.31
C LEU A 177 -11.27 -13.75 -6.40
N PRO A 178 -12.11 -13.69 -5.37
CA PRO A 178 -13.46 -14.21 -5.45
C PRO A 178 -14.20 -13.54 -6.62
N GLY A 179 -14.66 -14.34 -7.59
CA GLY A 179 -15.44 -13.83 -8.73
C GLY A 179 -14.66 -13.58 -10.04
N GLU A 180 -13.36 -13.85 -10.12
CA GLU A 180 -12.57 -13.71 -11.36
C GLU A 180 -12.96 -14.67 -12.49
N THR A 181 -14.00 -15.47 -12.31
CA THR A 181 -14.65 -16.19 -13.42
C THR A 181 -15.74 -15.37 -14.13
N GLN A 182 -16.06 -14.18 -13.64
CA GLN A 182 -16.94 -13.21 -14.30
C GLN A 182 -16.51 -11.79 -13.94
N ALA A 183 -16.56 -10.90 -14.95
CA ALA A 183 -16.17 -9.50 -14.90
C ALA A 183 -16.29 -8.83 -13.50
N ALA A 184 -15.19 -8.22 -13.06
CA ALA A 184 -15.06 -7.53 -11.80
C ALA A 184 -16.15 -6.48 -11.60
N SER A 185 -17.23 -6.89 -10.97
CA SER A 185 -18.12 -5.97 -10.28
C SER A 185 -17.79 -6.07 -8.80
N ALA A 186 -17.39 -4.96 -8.21
CA ALA A 186 -17.18 -4.87 -6.78
C ALA A 186 -18.42 -5.40 -6.05
N LEU A 187 -18.33 -6.60 -5.51
CA LEU A 187 -19.32 -7.15 -4.60
C LEU A 187 -19.26 -6.32 -3.33
N ARG A 188 -20.16 -5.36 -3.24
CA ARG A 188 -20.41 -4.64 -2.01
C ARG A 188 -21.08 -5.62 -1.07
N SER A 189 -20.42 -5.98 0.02
CA SER A 189 -21.08 -6.57 1.17
C SER A 189 -22.26 -5.69 1.58
N ALA A 190 -23.39 -6.28 1.92
CA ALA A 190 -24.52 -5.56 2.47
C ALA A 190 -24.17 -5.10 3.89
N ASP A 191 -23.48 -3.98 3.98
CA ASP A 191 -23.10 -3.35 5.22
C ASP A 191 -24.26 -2.45 5.67
N ASN A 192 -24.78 -2.67 6.87
CA ASN A 192 -25.87 -1.89 7.46
C ASN A 192 -25.45 -0.47 7.90
N ARG A 193 -24.18 -0.11 7.73
CA ARG A 193 -23.67 1.22 8.08
C ARG A 193 -24.15 2.26 7.06
N ARG A 194 -24.43 3.45 7.56
CA ARG A 194 -24.70 4.60 6.70
C ARG A 194 -23.37 5.14 6.18
N VAL A 195 -23.09 4.83 4.92
CA VAL A 195 -21.88 5.30 4.23
C VAL A 195 -22.25 6.23 3.10
N VAL A 196 -21.64 7.41 3.07
CA VAL A 196 -21.76 8.36 1.96
C VAL A 196 -20.43 8.44 1.24
N ASN A 197 -20.42 8.09 -0.04
CA ASN A 197 -19.26 8.28 -0.90
C ASN A 197 -19.51 9.54 -1.75
N LEU A 198 -18.64 10.53 -1.60
CA LEU A 198 -18.63 11.75 -2.40
C LEU A 198 -17.57 11.60 -3.47
N LEU A 199 -17.94 11.71 -4.73
CA LEU A 199 -17.03 11.73 -5.87
C LEU A 199 -17.06 13.11 -6.50
N LEU A 200 -15.93 13.78 -6.51
CA LEU A 200 -15.71 14.99 -7.29
C LEU A 200 -14.99 14.57 -8.58
N ALA A 201 -15.65 14.67 -9.73
CA ALA A 201 -15.07 14.31 -11.01
C ALA A 201 -14.91 15.56 -11.88
N GLY A 202 -13.69 15.75 -12.41
CA GLY A 202 -13.35 16.77 -13.38
C GLY A 202 -12.76 16.15 -14.64
N GLU A 203 -12.49 16.94 -15.67
CA GLU A 203 -11.95 16.45 -16.95
C GLU A 203 -10.55 15.82 -16.85
N LYS A 204 -9.75 16.22 -15.87
CA LYS A 204 -8.34 15.80 -15.72
C LYS A 204 -8.02 15.15 -14.37
N ALA A 205 -8.92 15.24 -13.42
CA ALA A 205 -8.71 14.68 -12.10
C ALA A 205 -10.05 14.31 -11.45
N SER A 206 -10.03 13.28 -10.62
CA SER A 206 -11.15 12.94 -9.76
C SER A 206 -10.69 12.82 -8.33
N ASP A 207 -11.59 13.10 -7.42
CA ASP A 207 -11.33 12.99 -5.99
C ASP A 207 -12.52 12.33 -5.29
N ARG A 208 -12.22 11.48 -4.32
CA ARG A 208 -13.23 10.72 -3.57
C ARG A 208 -13.05 10.92 -2.08
N THR A 209 -14.14 11.14 -1.39
CA THR A 209 -14.20 11.15 0.07
C THR A 209 -15.31 10.20 0.51
N ARG A 210 -15.03 9.44 1.56
CA ARG A 210 -15.97 8.51 2.19
C ARG A 210 -16.27 9.01 3.60
N VAL A 211 -17.55 9.14 3.93
CA VAL A 211 -18.02 9.45 5.27
C VAL A 211 -18.79 8.24 5.79
N VAL A 212 -18.36 7.71 6.91
CA VAL A 212 -19.01 6.60 7.60
C VAL A 212 -19.67 7.15 8.86
N PHE A 213 -20.94 6.88 9.04
CA PHE A 213 -21.65 7.26 10.26
C PHE A 213 -21.53 6.10 11.27
N ASN A 214 -20.85 6.37 12.36
CA ASN A 214 -20.66 5.45 13.46
C ASN A 214 -21.06 6.15 14.77
N GLU A 215 -21.80 5.47 15.63
CA GLU A 215 -22.25 6.03 16.92
C GLU A 215 -21.09 6.25 17.89
N GLU A 216 -19.97 5.55 17.70
CA GLU A 216 -18.74 5.67 18.50
C GLU A 216 -17.76 6.70 17.96
N ALA A 217 -18.05 7.35 16.82
CA ALA A 217 -17.15 8.32 16.20
C ALA A 217 -17.00 9.58 17.06
N SER A 218 -15.75 10.02 17.20
CA SER A 218 -15.42 11.31 17.83
C SER A 218 -15.43 12.46 16.82
N MET A 219 -15.30 13.70 17.31
CA MET A 219 -15.12 14.88 16.46
C MET A 219 -13.66 15.16 16.12
N GLU A 220 -12.75 14.40 16.71
CA GLU A 220 -11.30 14.51 16.49
C GLU A 220 -10.82 13.40 15.56
N TYR A 221 -9.70 13.65 14.86
CA TYR A 221 -9.07 12.66 14.02
C TYR A 221 -8.57 11.46 14.83
N GLU A 222 -9.04 10.27 14.49
CA GLU A 222 -8.71 9.03 15.19
C GLU A 222 -8.07 8.01 14.25
N ILE A 223 -6.79 7.67 14.53
CA ILE A 223 -6.06 6.65 13.77
C ILE A 223 -6.76 5.29 13.93
N GLY A 224 -7.03 4.61 12.83
CA GLY A 224 -7.75 3.34 12.76
C GLY A 224 -9.24 3.49 12.41
N LEU A 225 -9.84 4.67 12.65
CA LEU A 225 -11.21 5.00 12.25
C LEU A 225 -11.24 6.03 11.12
N ASP A 226 -10.38 7.03 11.18
CA ASP A 226 -10.27 8.07 10.16
C ASP A 226 -9.10 7.83 9.21
N ALA A 227 -9.22 8.30 7.98
CA ALA A 227 -8.17 8.23 6.97
C ALA A 227 -7.69 9.63 6.59
N ALA A 228 -6.43 9.93 6.84
CA ALA A 228 -5.81 11.13 6.30
C ALA A 228 -5.64 11.00 4.80
N LYS A 229 -6.06 12.03 4.08
CA LYS A 229 -6.02 12.05 2.64
C LYS A 229 -4.60 12.14 2.11
N PHE A 230 -4.28 11.27 1.15
CA PHE A 230 -3.08 11.39 0.32
C PHE A 230 -3.40 12.19 -0.93
N SER A 231 -2.58 13.20 -1.20
CA SER A 231 -2.57 13.84 -2.51
C SER A 231 -1.78 12.95 -3.46
N SER A 232 -2.32 12.73 -4.67
CA SER A 232 -1.55 12.07 -5.73
C SER A 232 -0.24 12.85 -5.94
N PRO A 233 0.92 12.20 -6.00
CA PRO A 233 2.14 12.88 -6.41
C PRO A 233 1.96 13.33 -7.88
N ASN A 234 1.99 14.66 -8.09
CA ASN A 234 2.04 15.26 -9.44
C ASN A 234 3.37 14.93 -10.12
#